data_90990dc255dbda32c79c415461c16efe
#
_entry.id   90990dc255dbda32c79c415461c16efe
#
_cell.length_a   1.000
_cell.length_b   1.000
_cell.length_c   1.000
_cell.angle_alpha   90.00
_cell.angle_beta   90.00
_cell.angle_gamma   90.00
#
_symmetry.space_group_name_H-M   'P 1'
#
loop_
_entity.id
_entity.type
_entity.pdbx_description
1 polymer ?
#
loop_
_entity_poly.entity_id
_entity_poly.type
_entity_poly.pdbx_seq_one_letter_code
_entity_poly.pdbx_strand_id
1 'polypeptide(L)'
;MFDTLPMRDPEARTVDDVPSTPEEETALASFRAALKEENVVVPRTMCANGGETGALLRYLRARKLDVTKATSMLRATIAWREENDIDALLSSPLDEDEFRANAAMYPASYHGEDAAGRPVYMERTGSAQFAALVTKLGQEGFLKMHLRGMEYQYRVLLPSASVKRNKPITQMCNVIDVGELSLYDTVSHGEVLRALKAIAAVDADHYPENLGITLVCNAPWSFTSAWSVVRLFLDTKTQAKFKVLGKGKEQLKALEEALGGIDKVPAFLGGECVCPGGCVCLDPKHEPTERVLTDAQVRYARFCFANRESRVPEDDVPGDVAEGLGALDLNGDAGDVAAEKDEAPEP
;
A
#
# COMPACT_ATOMS: atom_id res chain seq x y z
N MET A 1 5.65 -11.98 10.85
CA MET A 1 5.79 -10.97 11.93
C MET A 1 4.68 -9.92 11.94
N PHE A 2 3.98 -9.69 10.84
CA PHE A 2 2.67 -9.02 10.83
C PHE A 2 1.51 -9.93 11.29
N ASP A 3 1.78 -11.24 11.48
CA ASP A 3 0.80 -12.28 11.77
C ASP A 3 0.05 -12.12 13.10
N THR A 4 0.58 -11.30 13.99
CA THR A 4 -0.02 -11.06 15.32
C THR A 4 -0.71 -9.71 15.45
N LEU A 5 -0.72 -8.88 14.38
CA LEU A 5 -1.46 -7.64 14.42
C LEU A 5 -2.91 -7.94 14.04
N PRO A 6 -3.86 -7.82 14.96
CA PRO A 6 -5.28 -7.88 14.60
C PRO A 6 -5.53 -6.85 13.52
N MET A 7 -6.36 -7.18 12.53
CA MET A 7 -6.95 -6.16 11.67
C MET A 7 -7.75 -5.25 12.61
N ARG A 8 -7.17 -4.11 12.93
CA ARG A 8 -7.84 -3.16 13.81
C ARG A 8 -8.72 -2.27 12.98
N ASP A 9 -9.87 -1.98 13.57
CA ASP A 9 -10.67 -0.82 13.26
C ASP A 9 -9.73 0.36 12.92
N PRO A 10 -9.87 0.97 11.73
CA PRO A 10 -9.14 2.19 11.40
C PRO A 10 -9.37 3.32 12.41
N GLU A 11 -10.35 3.19 13.29
CA GLU A 11 -10.64 4.11 14.38
C GLU A 11 -9.93 3.76 15.71
N ALA A 12 -9.31 2.56 15.82
CA ALA A 12 -8.64 2.13 17.04
C ALA A 12 -7.24 2.73 17.16
N ARG A 13 -6.99 3.37 18.28
CA ARG A 13 -5.74 3.97 18.80
C ARG A 13 -4.58 4.02 17.82
N THR A 14 -4.33 5.18 17.28
CA THR A 14 -3.06 5.53 16.64
C THR A 14 -2.07 6.04 17.71
N VAL A 15 -0.78 5.97 17.40
CA VAL A 15 0.24 6.74 18.12
C VAL A 15 0.35 8.08 17.41
N ASP A 16 0.01 9.15 18.08
CA ASP A 16 0.02 10.49 17.51
C ASP A 16 1.43 10.89 17.07
N ASP A 17 1.55 11.47 15.89
CA ASP A 17 2.76 12.16 15.47
C ASP A 17 2.92 13.44 16.27
N VAL A 18 4.15 13.91 16.39
CA VAL A 18 4.49 15.13 17.14
C VAL A 18 5.38 16.03 16.29
N PRO A 19 5.29 17.35 16.49
CA PRO A 19 6.25 18.27 15.90
C PRO A 19 7.68 17.90 16.30
N SER A 20 8.60 17.89 15.36
CA SER A 20 10.01 17.57 15.58
C SER A 20 10.89 18.81 15.82
N THR A 21 10.35 19.99 15.52
CA THR A 21 11.04 21.28 15.74
C THR A 21 10.08 22.35 16.24
N PRO A 22 10.59 23.42 16.90
CA PRO A 22 9.76 24.56 17.33
C PRO A 22 9.04 25.26 16.17
N GLU A 23 9.65 25.25 14.98
CA GLU A 23 9.03 25.82 13.77
C GLU A 23 7.82 24.99 13.34
N GLU A 24 7.90 23.64 13.40
CA GLU A 24 6.75 22.77 13.16
C GLU A 24 5.63 23.00 14.18
N GLU A 25 5.97 23.18 15.46
CA GLU A 25 5.01 23.44 16.50
C GLU A 25 4.26 24.75 16.27
N THR A 26 4.99 25.82 15.94
CA THR A 26 4.42 27.13 15.61
C THR A 26 3.52 27.07 14.37
N ALA A 27 4.00 26.41 13.31
CA ALA A 27 3.24 26.25 12.07
C ALA A 27 1.98 25.40 12.29
N LEU A 28 2.05 24.35 13.10
CA LEU A 28 0.91 23.51 13.44
C LEU A 28 -0.18 24.28 14.22
N ALA A 29 0.22 25.11 15.18
CA ALA A 29 -0.70 25.96 15.91
C ALA A 29 -1.42 26.95 14.97
N SER A 30 -0.66 27.59 14.07
CA SER A 30 -1.21 28.50 13.06
C SER A 30 -2.12 27.79 12.07
N PHE A 31 -1.78 26.57 11.67
CA PHE A 31 -2.58 25.77 10.75
C PHE A 31 -3.93 25.38 11.39
N ARG A 32 -3.93 24.94 12.66
CA ARG A 32 -5.15 24.65 13.39
C ARG A 32 -6.05 25.88 13.52
N ALA A 33 -5.46 27.05 13.76
CA ALA A 33 -6.22 28.30 13.81
C ALA A 33 -6.88 28.63 12.47
N ALA A 34 -6.15 28.51 11.36
CA ALA A 34 -6.69 28.74 10.01
C ALA A 34 -7.82 27.77 9.66
N LEU A 35 -7.65 26.47 9.95
CA LEU A 35 -8.70 25.48 9.70
C LEU A 35 -9.97 25.75 10.53
N LYS A 36 -9.81 26.18 11.78
CA LYS A 36 -10.93 26.54 12.63
C LYS A 36 -11.67 27.77 12.12
N GLU A 37 -10.95 28.81 11.66
CA GLU A 37 -11.54 30.01 11.08
C GLU A 37 -12.34 29.70 9.81
N GLU A 38 -11.83 28.78 8.98
CA GLU A 38 -12.48 28.35 7.73
C GLU A 38 -13.53 27.22 7.96
N ASN A 39 -13.76 26.78 9.20
CA ASN A 39 -14.64 25.65 9.54
C ASN A 39 -14.28 24.35 8.78
N VAL A 40 -13.00 24.09 8.54
CA VAL A 40 -12.53 22.87 7.89
C VAL A 40 -12.38 21.76 8.93
N VAL A 41 -13.06 20.64 8.70
CA VAL A 41 -12.95 19.42 9.53
C VAL A 41 -12.11 18.38 8.79
N VAL A 42 -11.07 17.89 9.44
CA VAL A 42 -10.21 16.82 8.88
C VAL A 42 -10.94 15.49 9.01
N PRO A 43 -11.15 14.73 7.92
CA PRO A 43 -11.79 13.43 7.98
C PRO A 43 -11.05 12.46 8.91
N ARG A 44 -11.78 11.65 9.67
CA ARG A 44 -11.20 10.67 10.62
C ARG A 44 -10.28 9.67 9.92
N THR A 45 -10.62 9.23 8.71
CA THR A 45 -9.81 8.34 7.87
C THR A 45 -8.43 8.91 7.58
N MET A 46 -8.30 10.22 7.42
CA MET A 46 -7.01 10.90 7.25
C MET A 46 -6.19 10.97 8.55
N CYS A 47 -6.85 10.87 9.70
CA CYS A 47 -6.23 10.87 11.02
C CYS A 47 -5.76 9.49 11.47
N ALA A 48 -6.06 8.42 10.74
CA ALA A 48 -5.71 7.05 11.11
C ALA A 48 -4.20 6.87 11.32
N ASN A 49 -3.37 7.54 10.53
CA ASN A 49 -1.91 7.52 10.64
C ASN A 49 -1.40 8.77 11.39
N GLY A 50 -1.04 8.62 12.65
CA GLY A 50 -0.42 9.67 13.47
C GLY A 50 -1.40 10.67 14.08
N GLY A 51 -2.71 10.36 14.13
CA GLY A 51 -3.75 11.25 14.64
C GLY A 51 -3.99 12.49 13.77
N GLU A 52 -4.79 13.41 14.23
CA GLU A 52 -4.97 14.71 13.58
C GLU A 52 -3.65 15.46 13.43
N THR A 53 -2.82 15.45 14.46
CA THR A 53 -1.48 16.06 14.41
C THR A 53 -0.65 15.52 13.26
N GLY A 54 -0.59 14.20 13.10
CA GLY A 54 0.13 13.56 11.99
C GLY A 54 -0.47 13.92 10.63
N ALA A 55 -1.80 13.97 10.52
CA ALA A 55 -2.46 14.43 9.30
C ALA A 55 -1.99 15.85 8.94
N LEU A 56 -2.05 16.78 9.84
CA LEU A 56 -1.68 18.18 9.62
C LEU A 56 -0.17 18.35 9.32
N LEU A 57 0.69 17.67 10.08
CA LEU A 57 2.15 17.72 9.88
C LEU A 57 2.56 17.24 8.49
N ARG A 58 1.90 16.23 7.90
CA ARG A 58 2.20 15.77 6.54
C ARG A 58 2.00 16.89 5.52
N TYR A 59 0.91 17.65 5.59
CA TYR A 59 0.65 18.77 4.68
C TYR A 59 1.60 19.95 4.92
N LEU A 60 1.89 20.27 6.18
CA LEU A 60 2.88 21.31 6.52
C LEU A 60 4.27 20.95 5.98
N ARG A 61 4.75 19.72 6.22
CA ARG A 61 6.05 19.23 5.74
C ARG A 61 6.14 19.22 4.23
N ALA A 62 5.06 18.85 3.55
CA ALA A 62 4.97 18.85 2.08
C ALA A 62 4.99 20.27 1.50
N ARG A 63 4.56 21.26 2.25
CA ARG A 63 4.53 22.67 1.84
C ARG A 63 5.56 23.54 2.58
N LYS A 64 6.63 22.92 3.14
CA LYS A 64 7.76 23.62 3.82
C LYS A 64 7.28 24.56 4.92
N LEU A 65 6.29 24.14 5.67
CA LEU A 65 5.63 24.85 6.78
C LEU A 65 4.87 26.13 6.35
N ASP A 66 4.60 26.30 5.06
CA ASP A 66 3.72 27.36 4.54
C ASP A 66 2.26 26.99 4.83
N VAL A 67 1.69 27.62 5.87
CA VAL A 67 0.34 27.33 6.36
C VAL A 67 -0.72 27.56 5.28
N THR A 68 -0.61 28.63 4.49
CA THR A 68 -1.58 28.96 3.43
C THR A 68 -1.61 27.87 2.35
N LYS A 69 -0.42 27.43 1.91
CA LYS A 69 -0.33 26.35 0.92
C LYS A 69 -0.75 25.00 1.51
N ALA A 70 -0.45 24.73 2.76
CA ALA A 70 -0.87 23.51 3.45
C ALA A 70 -2.40 23.47 3.58
N THR A 71 -3.04 24.57 3.96
CA THR A 71 -4.50 24.70 4.03
C THR A 71 -5.14 24.44 2.66
N SER A 72 -4.63 25.08 1.62
CA SER A 72 -5.14 24.90 0.26
C SER A 72 -5.03 23.44 -0.19
N MET A 73 -3.88 22.77 0.05
CA MET A 73 -3.66 21.38 -0.31
C MET A 73 -4.58 20.43 0.47
N LEU A 74 -4.72 20.65 1.77
CA LEU A 74 -5.59 19.82 2.62
C LEU A 74 -7.05 19.91 2.16
N ARG A 75 -7.54 21.12 1.90
CA ARG A 75 -8.92 21.34 1.40
C ARG A 75 -9.14 20.67 0.05
N ALA A 76 -8.19 20.81 -0.87
CA ALA A 76 -8.26 20.14 -2.15
C ALA A 76 -8.31 18.61 -1.99
N THR A 77 -7.52 18.06 -1.04
CA THR A 77 -7.57 16.63 -0.75
C THR A 77 -8.91 16.20 -0.13
N ILE A 78 -9.47 16.99 0.79
CA ILE A 78 -10.78 16.66 1.39
C ILE A 78 -11.86 16.62 0.29
N ALA A 79 -11.93 17.65 -0.56
CA ALA A 79 -12.87 17.69 -1.68
C ALA A 79 -12.67 16.52 -2.65
N TRP A 80 -11.42 16.24 -3.02
CA TRP A 80 -11.10 15.11 -3.90
C TRP A 80 -11.50 13.75 -3.30
N ARG A 81 -11.31 13.55 -1.97
CA ARG A 81 -11.74 12.33 -1.29
C ARG A 81 -13.25 12.15 -1.36
N GLU A 82 -14.00 13.23 -1.18
CA GLU A 82 -15.46 13.26 -1.25
C GLU A 82 -15.95 12.96 -2.68
N GLU A 83 -15.39 13.63 -3.68
CA GLU A 83 -15.72 13.45 -5.09
C GLU A 83 -15.45 12.04 -5.62
N ASN A 84 -14.43 11.36 -5.08
CA ASN A 84 -14.00 10.03 -5.52
C ASN A 84 -14.37 8.91 -4.55
N ASP A 85 -15.18 9.18 -3.52
CA ASP A 85 -15.63 8.21 -2.51
C ASP A 85 -14.47 7.41 -1.88
N ILE A 86 -13.34 8.10 -1.62
CA ILE A 86 -12.10 7.46 -1.14
C ILE A 86 -12.29 6.83 0.23
N ASP A 87 -13.09 7.44 1.10
CA ASP A 87 -13.29 6.96 2.47
C ASP A 87 -14.01 5.62 2.51
N ALA A 88 -14.88 5.35 1.53
CA ALA A 88 -15.55 4.05 1.36
C ALA A 88 -14.75 3.03 0.55
N LEU A 89 -13.59 3.40 0.00
CA LEU A 89 -12.83 2.57 -0.94
C LEU A 89 -12.45 1.20 -0.36
N LEU A 90 -12.03 1.14 0.91
CA LEU A 90 -11.68 -0.12 1.56
C LEU A 90 -12.91 -0.96 1.93
N SER A 91 -14.07 -0.33 2.11
CA SER A 91 -15.35 -1.01 2.38
C SER A 91 -16.05 -1.49 1.10
N SER A 92 -15.59 -1.02 -0.07
CA SER A 92 -16.18 -1.46 -1.35
C SER A 92 -15.87 -2.93 -1.61
N PRO A 93 -16.80 -3.70 -2.14
CA PRO A 93 -16.57 -5.10 -2.48
C PRO A 93 -15.32 -5.27 -3.36
N LEU A 94 -14.53 -6.28 -3.04
CA LEU A 94 -13.44 -6.76 -3.88
C LEU A 94 -13.80 -8.16 -4.32
N ASP A 95 -13.83 -8.39 -5.62
CA ASP A 95 -13.97 -9.74 -6.17
C ASP A 95 -12.64 -10.48 -5.96
N GLU A 96 -12.68 -11.66 -5.31
CA GLU A 96 -11.48 -12.40 -4.96
C GLU A 96 -10.76 -12.92 -6.20
N ASP A 97 -11.52 -13.43 -7.18
CA ASP A 97 -10.94 -13.97 -8.41
C ASP A 97 -10.31 -12.84 -9.24
N GLU A 98 -10.95 -11.67 -9.27
CA GLU A 98 -10.39 -10.48 -9.90
C GLU A 98 -9.12 -10.02 -9.18
N PHE A 99 -9.13 -9.99 -7.85
CA PHE A 99 -7.96 -9.65 -7.04
C PHE A 99 -6.80 -10.60 -7.31
N ARG A 100 -7.04 -11.90 -7.30
CA ARG A 100 -6.02 -12.93 -7.62
C ARG A 100 -5.48 -12.78 -9.04
N ALA A 101 -6.36 -12.56 -10.00
CA ALA A 101 -5.96 -12.37 -11.40
C ALA A 101 -5.11 -11.11 -11.59
N ASN A 102 -5.45 -10.00 -10.92
CA ASN A 102 -4.69 -8.76 -10.98
C ASN A 102 -3.33 -8.92 -10.27
N ALA A 103 -3.29 -9.57 -9.12
CA ALA A 103 -2.06 -9.84 -8.38
C ALA A 103 -1.10 -10.76 -9.16
N ALA A 104 -1.61 -11.71 -9.95
CA ALA A 104 -0.79 -12.53 -10.83
C ALA A 104 -0.14 -11.73 -11.97
N MET A 105 -0.77 -10.64 -12.41
CA MET A 105 -0.23 -9.75 -13.44
C MET A 105 0.71 -8.68 -12.86
N TYR A 106 0.57 -8.38 -11.58
CA TYR A 106 1.36 -7.38 -10.87
C TYR A 106 1.91 -7.97 -9.56
N PRO A 107 3.05 -8.67 -9.61
CA PRO A 107 3.62 -9.32 -8.43
C PRO A 107 4.10 -8.28 -7.41
N ALA A 108 3.33 -8.09 -6.36
CA ALA A 108 3.62 -7.18 -5.27
C ALA A 108 3.09 -7.72 -3.94
N SER A 109 3.76 -7.37 -2.84
CA SER A 109 3.28 -7.72 -1.49
C SER A 109 3.89 -6.83 -0.42
N TYR A 110 3.34 -6.93 0.81
CA TYR A 110 3.95 -6.36 1.99
C TYR A 110 4.83 -7.41 2.67
N HIS A 111 6.06 -7.04 3.03
CA HIS A 111 7.08 -7.96 3.50
C HIS A 111 7.81 -7.42 4.74
N GLY A 112 7.26 -7.67 5.91
CA GLY A 112 7.90 -7.32 7.17
C GLY A 112 8.07 -5.81 7.39
N GLU A 113 9.13 -5.47 8.13
CA GLU A 113 9.51 -4.09 8.47
C GLU A 113 10.98 -3.86 8.16
N ASP A 114 11.33 -2.64 7.81
CA ASP A 114 12.72 -2.23 7.63
C ASP A 114 13.43 -1.96 8.99
N ALA A 115 14.71 -1.60 8.95
CA ALA A 115 15.51 -1.32 10.14
C ALA A 115 14.94 -0.18 11.00
N ALA A 116 14.21 0.77 10.39
CA ALA A 116 13.56 1.88 11.09
C ALA A 116 12.16 1.51 11.65
N GLY A 117 11.65 0.33 11.31
CA GLY A 117 10.32 -0.16 11.69
C GLY A 117 9.22 0.24 10.71
N ARG A 118 9.56 0.74 9.54
CA ARG A 118 8.61 1.06 8.48
C ARG A 118 8.13 -0.22 7.81
N PRO A 119 6.84 -0.37 7.51
CA PRO A 119 6.36 -1.47 6.68
C PRO A 119 7.07 -1.46 5.33
N VAL A 120 7.45 -2.65 4.86
CA VAL A 120 8.10 -2.82 3.56
C VAL A 120 7.08 -3.26 2.53
N TYR A 121 6.98 -2.51 1.44
CA TYR A 121 6.28 -2.90 0.22
C TYR A 121 7.30 -3.38 -0.80
N MET A 122 7.08 -4.54 -1.37
CA MET A 122 7.93 -5.12 -2.40
C MET A 122 7.15 -5.38 -3.68
N GLU A 123 7.75 -5.06 -4.82
CA GLU A 123 7.20 -5.40 -6.12
C GLU A 123 8.27 -5.85 -7.11
N ARG A 124 7.89 -6.76 -8.01
CA ARG A 124 8.71 -7.20 -9.13
C ARG A 124 8.18 -6.55 -10.42
N THR A 125 8.43 -5.26 -10.53
CA THR A 125 8.06 -4.43 -11.67
C THR A 125 8.58 -5.00 -12.99
N GLY A 126 9.78 -5.61 -12.96
CA GLY A 126 10.37 -6.26 -14.11
C GLY A 126 9.59 -7.48 -14.64
N SER A 127 8.77 -8.11 -13.79
CA SER A 127 7.90 -9.23 -14.15
C SER A 127 6.43 -8.80 -14.33
N ALA A 128 6.08 -7.55 -14.08
CA ALA A 128 4.72 -7.07 -14.15
C ALA A 128 4.24 -6.94 -15.60
N GLN A 129 3.00 -7.36 -15.84
CA GLN A 129 2.33 -7.25 -17.13
C GLN A 129 1.53 -5.94 -17.21
N PHE A 130 2.22 -4.79 -17.06
CA PHE A 130 1.58 -3.48 -16.95
C PHE A 130 0.61 -3.16 -18.08
N ALA A 131 1.03 -3.36 -19.32
CA ALA A 131 0.20 -3.06 -20.47
C ALA A 131 -1.09 -3.90 -20.47
N ALA A 132 -0.98 -5.20 -20.20
CA ALA A 132 -2.14 -6.08 -20.11
C ALA A 132 -3.04 -5.71 -18.92
N LEU A 133 -2.47 -5.36 -17.79
CA LEU A 133 -3.22 -4.95 -16.61
C LEU A 133 -3.96 -3.61 -16.83
N VAL A 134 -3.28 -2.62 -17.40
CA VAL A 134 -3.92 -1.33 -17.73
C VAL A 134 -5.00 -1.51 -18.80
N THR A 135 -4.79 -2.39 -19.78
CA THR A 135 -5.82 -2.73 -20.78
C THR A 135 -7.02 -3.41 -20.13
N LYS A 136 -6.80 -4.33 -19.18
CA LYS A 136 -7.85 -5.06 -18.47
C LYS A 136 -8.68 -4.16 -17.57
N LEU A 137 -8.04 -3.32 -16.77
CA LEU A 137 -8.70 -2.49 -15.75
C LEU A 137 -9.14 -1.11 -16.27
N GLY A 138 -8.58 -0.64 -17.37
CA GLY A 138 -8.63 0.75 -17.78
C GLY A 138 -7.80 1.66 -16.86
N GLN A 139 -7.68 2.93 -17.22
CA GLN A 139 -6.94 3.93 -16.42
C GLN A 139 -7.54 4.10 -15.02
N GLU A 140 -8.86 4.18 -14.95
CA GLU A 140 -9.60 4.37 -13.71
C GLU A 140 -9.47 3.16 -12.77
N GLY A 141 -9.67 1.94 -13.27
CA GLY A 141 -9.55 0.72 -12.47
C GLY A 141 -8.13 0.50 -11.96
N PHE A 142 -7.11 0.81 -12.78
CA PHE A 142 -5.72 0.73 -12.37
C PHE A 142 -5.39 1.76 -11.27
N LEU A 143 -5.86 3.00 -11.40
CA LEU A 143 -5.74 4.01 -10.36
C LEU A 143 -6.47 3.60 -9.08
N LYS A 144 -7.68 3.06 -9.19
CA LYS A 144 -8.45 2.58 -8.04
C LYS A 144 -7.75 1.43 -7.30
N MET A 145 -7.09 0.52 -8.02
CA MET A 145 -6.26 -0.53 -7.43
C MET A 145 -5.10 0.09 -6.62
N HIS A 146 -4.41 1.07 -7.17
CA HIS A 146 -3.34 1.80 -6.46
C HIS A 146 -3.87 2.52 -5.20
N LEU A 147 -4.99 3.25 -5.33
CA LEU A 147 -5.62 3.97 -4.22
C LEU A 147 -6.03 3.04 -3.07
N ARG A 148 -6.54 1.84 -3.36
CA ARG A 148 -6.79 0.83 -2.32
C ARG A 148 -5.52 0.46 -1.55
N GLY A 149 -4.40 0.29 -2.24
CA GLY A 149 -3.10 0.06 -1.63
C GLY A 149 -2.67 1.22 -0.73
N MET A 150 -2.84 2.46 -1.19
CA MET A 150 -2.52 3.66 -0.43
C MET A 150 -3.39 3.80 0.83
N GLU A 151 -4.70 3.63 0.72
CA GLU A 151 -5.61 3.67 1.86
C GLU A 151 -5.29 2.55 2.87
N TYR A 152 -4.95 1.35 2.40
CA TYR A 152 -4.53 0.26 3.27
C TYR A 152 -3.23 0.58 4.03
N GLN A 153 -2.24 1.17 3.36
CA GLN A 153 -1.02 1.64 4.01
C GLN A 153 -1.34 2.67 5.11
N TYR A 154 -2.13 3.69 4.79
CA TYR A 154 -2.44 4.79 5.69
C TYR A 154 -3.33 4.41 6.85
N ARG A 155 -4.34 3.57 6.63
CA ARG A 155 -5.39 3.28 7.61
C ARG A 155 -5.14 2.00 8.39
N VAL A 156 -4.25 1.11 7.90
CA VAL A 156 -4.01 -0.19 8.53
C VAL A 156 -2.54 -0.43 8.86
N LEU A 157 -1.65 -0.39 7.86
CA LEU A 157 -0.26 -0.81 8.06
C LEU A 157 0.54 0.16 8.92
N LEU A 158 0.53 1.44 8.59
CA LEU A 158 1.28 2.47 9.32
C LEU A 158 0.79 2.64 10.76
N PRO A 159 -0.53 2.72 11.03
CA PRO A 159 -1.04 2.71 12.39
C PRO A 159 -0.65 1.45 13.18
N SER A 160 -0.74 0.29 12.55
CA SER A 160 -0.35 -0.99 13.19
C SER A 160 1.14 -1.03 13.55
N ALA A 161 2.01 -0.57 12.63
CA ALA A 161 3.44 -0.47 12.90
C ALA A 161 3.74 0.53 14.02
N SER A 162 3.02 1.67 14.06
CA SER A 162 3.14 2.69 15.10
C SER A 162 2.77 2.12 16.48
N VAL A 163 1.64 1.43 16.58
CA VAL A 163 1.19 0.79 17.84
C VAL A 163 2.19 -0.26 18.30
N LYS A 164 2.64 -1.14 17.39
CA LYS A 164 3.63 -2.18 17.70
C LYS A 164 4.94 -1.60 18.22
N ARG A 165 5.38 -0.47 17.68
CA ARG A 165 6.64 0.18 18.05
C ARG A 165 6.49 1.20 19.17
N ASN A 166 5.28 1.50 19.59
CA ASN A 166 4.93 2.58 20.52
C ASN A 166 5.59 3.92 20.14
N LYS A 167 5.64 4.20 18.83
CA LYS A 167 6.14 5.46 18.25
C LYS A 167 5.50 5.70 16.87
N PRO A 168 5.40 6.94 16.42
CA PRO A 168 4.85 7.23 15.09
C PRO A 168 5.71 6.58 13.99
N ILE A 169 5.08 5.75 13.17
CA ILE A 169 5.65 5.20 11.92
C ILE A 169 4.76 5.73 10.81
N THR A 170 5.21 6.76 10.12
CA THR A 170 4.39 7.53 9.18
C THR A 170 4.77 7.33 7.71
N GLN A 171 5.80 6.52 7.45
CA GLN A 171 6.36 6.33 6.11
C GLN A 171 6.57 4.86 5.79
N MET A 172 6.52 4.54 4.50
CA MET A 172 6.79 3.23 3.93
C MET A 172 8.26 3.08 3.49
N CYS A 173 8.72 1.85 3.43
CA CYS A 173 9.93 1.44 2.71
C CYS A 173 9.50 0.65 1.47
N ASN A 174 9.94 1.05 0.28
CA ASN A 174 9.61 0.35 -0.96
C ASN A 174 10.85 -0.35 -1.53
N VAL A 175 10.70 -1.58 -1.99
CA VAL A 175 11.72 -2.36 -2.72
C VAL A 175 11.13 -2.75 -4.06
N ILE A 176 11.72 -2.24 -5.14
CA ILE A 176 11.21 -2.37 -6.51
C ILE A 176 12.24 -3.12 -7.34
N ASP A 177 11.95 -4.36 -7.73
CA ASP A 177 12.82 -5.14 -8.62
C ASP A 177 12.48 -4.84 -10.08
N VAL A 178 13.43 -4.23 -10.79
CA VAL A 178 13.31 -3.85 -12.21
C VAL A 178 14.20 -4.70 -13.12
N GLY A 179 14.72 -5.83 -12.61
CA GLY A 179 15.74 -6.62 -13.31
C GLY A 179 15.35 -7.18 -14.66
N GLU A 180 14.07 -7.40 -14.89
CA GLU A 180 13.55 -7.96 -16.14
C GLU A 180 12.67 -6.97 -16.90
N LEU A 181 12.72 -5.68 -16.49
CA LEU A 181 11.90 -4.65 -17.09
C LEU A 181 12.29 -4.43 -18.56
N SER A 182 11.36 -4.69 -19.45
CA SER A 182 11.44 -4.26 -20.83
C SER A 182 11.07 -2.78 -20.92
N LEU A 183 12.07 -1.94 -21.05
CA LEU A 183 11.85 -0.51 -21.24
C LEU A 183 11.07 -0.22 -22.51
N TYR A 184 11.32 -1.01 -23.56
CA TYR A 184 10.59 -0.89 -24.81
C TYR A 184 9.09 -1.11 -24.58
N ASP A 185 8.71 -2.20 -23.90
CA ASP A 185 7.31 -2.50 -23.63
C ASP A 185 6.66 -1.46 -22.69
N THR A 186 7.41 -0.93 -21.73
CA THR A 186 6.88 0.05 -20.79
C THR A 186 6.69 1.43 -21.43
N VAL A 187 7.65 1.89 -22.22
CA VAL A 187 7.64 3.25 -22.79
C VAL A 187 6.87 3.32 -24.11
N SER A 188 6.85 2.25 -24.90
CA SER A 188 6.09 2.19 -26.17
C SER A 188 4.57 2.16 -25.96
N HIS A 189 4.11 1.74 -24.76
CA HIS A 189 2.70 1.75 -24.38
C HIS A 189 2.36 3.06 -23.68
N GLY A 190 1.98 4.08 -24.43
CA GLY A 190 1.60 5.39 -23.89
C GLY A 190 0.51 5.36 -22.81
N GLU A 191 -0.26 4.26 -22.76
CA GLU A 191 -1.27 4.02 -21.70
C GLU A 191 -0.66 3.73 -20.35
N VAL A 192 0.41 2.93 -20.29
CA VAL A 192 1.16 2.65 -19.06
C VAL A 192 1.76 3.93 -18.52
N LEU A 193 2.40 4.73 -19.37
CA LEU A 193 2.99 6.00 -18.97
C LEU A 193 1.93 6.99 -18.44
N ARG A 194 0.74 7.04 -19.06
CA ARG A 194 -0.39 7.85 -18.55
C ARG A 194 -0.85 7.37 -17.18
N ALA A 195 -0.97 6.05 -16.97
CA ALA A 195 -1.36 5.47 -15.69
C ALA A 195 -0.34 5.79 -14.59
N LEU A 196 0.96 5.61 -14.85
CA LEU A 196 2.03 5.93 -13.90
C LEU A 196 2.08 7.43 -13.57
N LYS A 197 1.85 8.30 -14.56
CA LYS A 197 1.75 9.74 -14.34
C LYS A 197 0.55 10.12 -13.48
N ALA A 198 -0.60 9.48 -13.69
CA ALA A 198 -1.80 9.70 -12.88
C ALA A 198 -1.56 9.29 -11.42
N ILE A 199 -0.93 8.12 -11.18
CA ILE A 199 -0.54 7.67 -9.85
C ILE A 199 0.40 8.69 -9.19
N ALA A 200 1.46 9.10 -9.87
CA ALA A 200 2.44 10.04 -9.31
C ALA A 200 1.79 11.39 -8.96
N ALA A 201 0.84 11.87 -9.76
CA ALA A 201 0.11 13.10 -9.48
C ALA A 201 -0.78 12.97 -8.25
N VAL A 202 -1.55 11.89 -8.15
CA VAL A 202 -2.42 11.62 -6.99
C VAL A 202 -1.61 11.47 -5.71
N ASP A 203 -0.49 10.75 -5.74
CA ASP A 203 0.38 10.59 -4.58
C ASP A 203 0.97 11.92 -4.12
N ALA A 204 1.42 12.76 -5.07
CA ALA A 204 1.98 14.08 -4.76
C ALA A 204 0.94 15.06 -4.20
N ASP A 205 -0.31 14.99 -4.67
CA ASP A 205 -1.35 15.94 -4.31
C ASP A 205 -2.14 15.52 -3.06
N HIS A 206 -2.31 14.20 -2.82
CA HIS A 206 -3.25 13.70 -1.81
C HIS A 206 -2.62 12.80 -0.74
N TYR A 207 -1.44 12.23 -0.98
CA TYR A 207 -0.75 11.34 -0.03
C TYR A 207 0.66 11.83 0.33
N PRO A 208 0.79 13.08 0.82
CA PRO A 208 2.11 13.64 1.10
C PRO A 208 2.83 12.90 2.22
N GLU A 209 4.17 12.88 2.12
CA GLU A 209 5.09 12.35 3.14
C GLU A 209 4.95 10.85 3.45
N ASN A 210 4.27 10.06 2.59
CA ASN A 210 4.13 8.63 2.77
C ASN A 210 5.44 7.85 2.49
N LEU A 211 6.22 8.31 1.53
CA LEU A 211 7.45 7.64 1.12
C LEU A 211 8.60 7.95 2.07
N GLY A 212 9.21 6.92 2.65
CA GLY A 212 10.45 7.01 3.43
C GLY A 212 11.69 6.78 2.57
N ILE A 213 11.77 5.62 1.93
CA ILE A 213 12.85 5.23 1.03
C ILE A 213 12.32 4.28 -0.05
N THR A 214 12.88 4.36 -1.25
CA THR A 214 12.66 3.39 -2.32
C THR A 214 14.00 2.83 -2.80
N LEU A 215 14.16 1.51 -2.75
CA LEU A 215 15.31 0.78 -3.27
C LEU A 215 14.89 0.17 -4.61
N VAL A 216 15.38 0.73 -5.72
CA VAL A 216 15.17 0.20 -7.06
C VAL A 216 16.30 -0.79 -7.35
N CYS A 217 15.98 -2.07 -7.40
CA CYS A 217 16.92 -3.18 -7.44
C CYS A 217 17.07 -3.78 -8.83
N ASN A 218 18.20 -4.45 -9.05
CA ASN A 218 18.53 -5.13 -10.31
C ASN A 218 18.45 -4.19 -11.53
N ALA A 219 18.64 -2.88 -11.33
CA ALA A 219 18.53 -1.89 -12.38
C ALA A 219 19.59 -2.14 -13.47
N PRO A 220 19.19 -2.50 -14.72
CA PRO A 220 20.14 -2.62 -15.81
C PRO A 220 20.69 -1.23 -16.18
N TRP A 221 21.86 -1.20 -16.87
CA TRP A 221 22.45 0.07 -17.30
C TRP A 221 21.48 0.94 -18.14
N SER A 222 20.60 0.31 -18.91
CA SER A 222 19.58 0.99 -19.71
C SER A 222 18.49 1.64 -18.86
N PHE A 223 18.30 1.23 -17.61
CA PHE A 223 17.30 1.79 -16.69
C PHE A 223 17.52 3.28 -16.40
N THR A 224 18.76 3.78 -16.53
CA THR A 224 19.04 5.21 -16.35
C THR A 224 18.23 6.09 -17.30
N SER A 225 17.95 5.62 -18.51
CA SER A 225 17.10 6.33 -19.48
C SER A 225 15.62 6.35 -19.03
N ALA A 226 15.08 5.21 -18.55
CA ALA A 226 13.73 5.17 -17.99
C ALA A 226 13.61 6.02 -16.72
N TRP A 227 14.60 5.92 -15.83
CA TRP A 227 14.63 6.72 -14.62
C TRP A 227 14.65 8.22 -14.93
N SER A 228 15.38 8.65 -15.99
CA SER A 228 15.39 10.05 -16.40
C SER A 228 14.02 10.59 -16.79
N VAL A 229 13.12 9.72 -17.27
CA VAL A 229 11.71 10.07 -17.58
C VAL A 229 10.85 10.02 -16.32
N VAL A 230 10.92 8.94 -15.55
CA VAL A 230 10.09 8.74 -14.35
C VAL A 230 10.34 9.85 -13.32
N ARG A 231 11.59 10.22 -13.08
CA ARG A 231 11.94 11.26 -12.11
C ARG A 231 11.34 12.64 -12.42
N LEU A 232 10.96 12.91 -13.68
CA LEU A 232 10.33 14.18 -14.05
C LEU A 232 8.93 14.35 -13.46
N PHE A 233 8.32 13.26 -13.04
CA PHE A 233 7.01 13.26 -12.37
C PHE A 233 7.10 13.42 -10.86
N LEU A 234 8.33 13.40 -10.29
CA LEU A 234 8.58 13.45 -8.87
C LEU A 234 9.22 14.78 -8.47
N ASP A 235 8.82 15.34 -7.33
CA ASP A 235 9.51 16.49 -6.75
C ASP A 235 10.93 16.13 -6.27
N THR A 236 11.78 17.12 -6.08
CA THR A 236 13.20 16.92 -5.71
C THR A 236 13.39 16.19 -4.38
N LYS A 237 12.50 16.42 -3.37
CA LYS A 237 12.56 15.74 -2.08
C LYS A 237 12.22 14.26 -2.23
N THR A 238 11.21 13.95 -3.04
CA THR A 238 10.83 12.59 -3.37
C THR A 238 11.91 11.88 -4.17
N GLN A 239 12.51 12.54 -5.18
CA GLN A 239 13.64 11.97 -5.94
C GLN A 239 14.81 11.55 -5.03
N ALA A 240 15.13 12.34 -4.00
CA ALA A 240 16.23 12.05 -3.07
C ALA A 240 16.00 10.78 -2.22
N LYS A 241 14.76 10.30 -2.13
CA LYS A 241 14.40 9.07 -1.41
C LYS A 241 14.61 7.79 -2.24
N PHE A 242 14.92 7.92 -3.54
CA PHE A 242 15.18 6.79 -4.42
C PHE A 242 16.66 6.44 -4.46
N LYS A 243 16.97 5.16 -4.25
CA LYS A 243 18.29 4.58 -4.48
C LYS A 243 18.19 3.58 -5.63
N VAL A 244 18.78 3.92 -6.78
CA VAL A 244 18.83 3.04 -7.94
C VAL A 244 20.10 2.20 -7.88
N LEU A 245 19.95 0.88 -7.82
CA LEU A 245 21.00 -0.08 -7.51
C LEU A 245 21.08 -1.13 -8.64
N GLY A 246 22.25 -1.25 -9.24
CA GLY A 246 22.54 -2.35 -10.15
C GLY A 246 22.77 -3.65 -9.38
N LYS A 247 22.52 -4.78 -10.06
CA LYS A 247 22.70 -6.11 -9.47
C LYS A 247 24.14 -6.30 -8.98
N GLY A 248 24.33 -6.72 -7.72
CA GLY A 248 25.64 -7.02 -7.18
C GLY A 248 25.79 -6.74 -5.69
N LYS A 249 27.05 -6.69 -5.21
CA LYS A 249 27.38 -6.56 -3.81
C LYS A 249 26.90 -5.24 -3.17
N GLU A 250 26.92 -4.15 -3.93
CA GLU A 250 26.45 -2.85 -3.43
C GLU A 250 24.94 -2.84 -3.18
N GLN A 251 24.17 -3.46 -4.08
CA GLN A 251 22.74 -3.66 -3.89
C GLN A 251 22.45 -4.48 -2.65
N LEU A 252 23.14 -5.64 -2.51
CA LEU A 252 22.92 -6.53 -1.36
C LEU A 252 23.21 -5.81 -0.06
N LYS A 253 24.33 -5.09 0.02
CA LYS A 253 24.68 -4.28 1.19
C LYS A 253 23.63 -3.22 1.51
N ALA A 254 23.15 -2.49 0.50
CA ALA A 254 22.15 -1.46 0.69
C ALA A 254 20.80 -2.04 1.17
N LEU A 255 20.41 -3.22 0.66
CA LEU A 255 19.23 -3.95 1.11
C LEU A 255 19.38 -4.45 2.56
N GLU A 256 20.54 -5.06 2.89
CA GLU A 256 20.86 -5.53 4.24
C GLU A 256 20.78 -4.40 5.27
N GLU A 257 21.43 -3.26 4.96
CA GLU A 257 21.39 -2.08 5.82
C GLU A 257 19.95 -1.52 5.98
N ALA A 258 19.20 -1.43 4.88
CA ALA A 258 17.85 -0.87 4.91
C ALA A 258 16.84 -1.78 5.61
N LEU A 259 16.90 -3.09 5.35
CA LEU A 259 15.96 -4.06 5.92
C LEU A 259 16.38 -4.55 7.31
N GLY A 260 17.65 -4.31 7.70
CA GLY A 260 18.19 -4.63 9.03
C GLY A 260 18.59 -6.08 9.20
N GLY A 261 19.10 -6.72 8.15
CA GLY A 261 19.69 -8.06 8.16
C GLY A 261 19.54 -8.79 6.83
N ILE A 262 20.50 -9.64 6.51
CA ILE A 262 20.52 -10.48 5.30
C ILE A 262 19.35 -11.48 5.30
N ASP A 263 18.93 -11.93 6.46
CA ASP A 263 17.80 -12.82 6.71
C ASP A 263 16.44 -12.20 6.36
N LYS A 264 16.40 -10.88 6.20
CA LYS A 264 15.21 -10.13 5.78
C LYS A 264 15.22 -9.75 4.31
N VAL A 265 16.35 -9.89 3.66
CA VAL A 265 16.49 -9.66 2.22
C VAL A 265 16.00 -10.88 1.46
N PRO A 266 15.03 -10.77 0.53
CA PRO A 266 14.56 -11.90 -0.26
C PRO A 266 15.66 -12.62 -1.02
N ALA A 267 15.57 -13.95 -1.13
CA ALA A 267 16.55 -14.77 -1.86
C ALA A 267 16.68 -14.36 -3.33
N PHE A 268 15.60 -13.93 -3.98
CA PHE A 268 15.64 -13.46 -5.36
C PHE A 268 16.41 -12.13 -5.56
N LEU A 269 16.66 -11.39 -4.46
CA LEU A 269 17.53 -10.21 -4.43
C LEU A 269 18.94 -10.52 -3.88
N GLY A 270 19.23 -11.79 -3.61
CA GLY A 270 20.53 -12.26 -3.13
C GLY A 270 20.63 -12.41 -1.61
N GLY A 271 19.54 -12.27 -0.89
CA GLY A 271 19.48 -12.47 0.57
C GLY A 271 19.12 -13.90 0.97
N GLU A 272 18.72 -14.09 2.22
CA GLU A 272 18.42 -15.39 2.84
C GLU A 272 16.93 -15.59 3.14
N CYS A 273 16.08 -14.56 2.96
CA CYS A 273 14.67 -14.69 3.26
C CYS A 273 13.95 -15.55 2.22
N VAL A 274 13.31 -16.62 2.72
CA VAL A 274 12.46 -17.55 1.95
C VAL A 274 11.12 -17.69 2.67
N CYS A 275 10.21 -16.76 2.42
CA CYS A 275 8.87 -16.83 3.00
C CYS A 275 8.06 -17.99 2.40
N PRO A 276 7.19 -18.67 3.18
CA PRO A 276 6.21 -19.58 2.63
C PRO A 276 5.37 -18.89 1.54
N GLY A 277 5.28 -19.49 0.35
CA GLY A 277 4.60 -18.88 -0.79
C GLY A 277 5.37 -17.77 -1.52
N GLY A 278 6.64 -17.51 -1.10
CA GLY A 278 7.51 -16.48 -1.67
C GLY A 278 7.40 -15.12 -0.98
N CYS A 279 8.47 -14.33 -1.06
CA CYS A 279 8.51 -12.98 -0.47
C CYS A 279 7.67 -11.97 -1.27
N VAL A 280 7.44 -12.23 -2.54
CA VAL A 280 6.48 -11.55 -3.41
C VAL A 280 5.56 -12.60 -3.98
N CYS A 281 4.36 -12.68 -3.46
CA CYS A 281 3.41 -13.71 -3.86
C CYS A 281 2.84 -13.48 -5.25
N LEU A 282 2.40 -14.60 -5.85
CA LEU A 282 1.81 -14.64 -7.18
C LEU A 282 2.77 -14.25 -8.31
N ASP A 283 4.09 -14.25 -8.06
CA ASP A 283 5.06 -14.13 -9.13
C ASP A 283 4.90 -15.30 -10.12
N PRO A 284 4.48 -15.02 -11.38
CA PRO A 284 4.23 -16.08 -12.37
C PRO A 284 5.47 -16.89 -12.73
N LYS A 285 6.68 -16.42 -12.41
CA LYS A 285 7.96 -17.10 -12.67
C LYS A 285 8.42 -18.00 -11.53
N HIS A 286 7.87 -17.83 -10.35
CA HIS A 286 8.01 -18.78 -9.27
C HIS A 286 6.73 -19.60 -9.23
N GLU A 287 6.73 -20.76 -9.89
CA GLU A 287 5.71 -21.76 -9.68
C GLU A 287 5.86 -22.36 -8.28
N PRO A 288 5.12 -21.89 -7.28
CA PRO A 288 4.70 -22.78 -6.23
C PRO A 288 3.58 -23.62 -6.85
N THR A 289 3.61 -24.90 -6.66
CA THR A 289 2.53 -25.84 -7.00
C THR A 289 1.20 -25.48 -6.32
N GLU A 290 1.22 -24.53 -5.40
CA GLU A 290 0.07 -23.89 -4.77
C GLU A 290 0.32 -22.38 -4.73
N ARG A 291 -0.56 -21.61 -5.36
CA ARG A 291 -0.55 -20.14 -5.31
C ARG A 291 -1.09 -19.69 -3.95
N VAL A 292 -0.23 -19.66 -2.96
CA VAL A 292 -0.58 -19.22 -1.61
C VAL A 292 -0.36 -17.71 -1.50
N LEU A 293 -1.40 -16.98 -1.10
CA LEU A 293 -1.25 -15.55 -0.74
C LEU A 293 -0.35 -15.43 0.49
N THR A 294 0.50 -14.41 0.56
CA THR A 294 1.17 -14.11 1.84
C THR A 294 0.14 -13.75 2.89
N ASP A 295 0.49 -13.91 4.16
CA ASP A 295 -0.35 -13.46 5.26
C ASP A 295 -0.72 -11.97 5.17
N ALA A 296 0.15 -11.13 4.61
CA ALA A 296 -0.14 -9.73 4.36
C ALA A 296 -1.20 -9.54 3.26
N GLN A 297 -1.13 -10.32 2.19
CA GLN A 297 -2.14 -10.31 1.12
C GLN A 297 -3.47 -10.92 1.59
N VAL A 298 -3.41 -12.00 2.38
CA VAL A 298 -4.57 -12.59 3.03
C VAL A 298 -5.24 -11.58 3.96
N ARG A 299 -4.47 -10.87 4.77
CA ARG A 299 -5.00 -9.81 5.64
C ARG A 299 -5.57 -8.64 4.85
N TYR A 300 -4.91 -8.23 3.77
CA TYR A 300 -5.43 -7.20 2.88
C TYR A 300 -6.75 -7.63 2.24
N ALA A 301 -6.81 -8.83 1.71
CA ALA A 301 -8.03 -9.39 1.15
C ALA A 301 -9.14 -9.48 2.22
N ARG A 302 -8.85 -10.05 3.39
CA ARG A 302 -9.80 -10.14 4.52
C ARG A 302 -10.29 -8.76 4.95
N PHE A 303 -9.42 -7.78 5.06
CA PHE A 303 -9.80 -6.41 5.37
C PHE A 303 -10.76 -5.83 4.32
N CYS A 304 -10.46 -6.01 3.04
CA CYS A 304 -11.33 -5.57 1.96
C CYS A 304 -12.70 -6.28 1.97
N PHE A 305 -12.75 -7.55 2.39
CA PHE A 305 -13.99 -8.33 2.49
C PHE A 305 -14.75 -8.06 3.79
N ALA A 306 -14.08 -7.96 4.93
CA ALA A 306 -14.71 -7.72 6.23
C ALA A 306 -15.42 -6.36 6.27
N ASN A 307 -14.84 -5.33 5.71
CA ASN A 307 -15.47 -4.01 5.62
C ASN A 307 -16.66 -3.96 4.64
N ARG A 308 -16.96 -5.05 3.93
CA ARG A 308 -18.18 -5.18 3.12
C ARG A 308 -19.46 -5.16 3.97
N GLU A 309 -19.38 -5.65 5.20
CA GLU A 309 -20.53 -5.82 6.08
C GLU A 309 -20.67 -4.72 7.14
N SER A 310 -19.60 -3.97 7.43
CA SER A 310 -19.58 -2.97 8.51
C SER A 310 -20.18 -1.61 8.13
N ARG A 311 -21.33 -1.59 7.46
CA ARG A 311 -22.26 -0.44 7.57
C ARG A 311 -23.08 -0.47 8.84
N VAL A 312 -22.91 -1.52 9.67
CA VAL A 312 -23.53 -1.68 10.97
C VAL A 312 -22.47 -1.36 12.02
N PRO A 313 -22.73 -0.47 13.00
CA PRO A 313 -21.84 -0.26 14.15
C PRO A 313 -21.55 -1.60 14.83
N GLU A 314 -20.30 -1.80 15.30
CA GLU A 314 -19.87 -3.05 15.95
C GLU A 314 -20.77 -3.48 17.13
N ASP A 315 -21.45 -2.53 17.77
CA ASP A 315 -22.39 -2.75 18.88
C ASP A 315 -23.69 -3.50 18.47
N ASP A 316 -23.96 -3.60 17.16
CA ASP A 316 -25.20 -4.22 16.63
C ASP A 316 -24.93 -5.52 15.83
N VAL A 317 -23.69 -6.05 15.80
CA VAL A 317 -23.39 -7.31 15.12
C VAL A 317 -23.74 -8.49 16.03
N PRO A 318 -24.72 -9.35 15.67
CA PRO A 318 -25.01 -10.56 16.43
C PRO A 318 -23.78 -11.46 16.54
N GLY A 319 -23.53 -12.05 17.70
CA GLY A 319 -22.32 -12.84 18.01
C GLY A 319 -22.08 -14.05 17.09
N ASP A 320 -23.10 -14.55 16.42
CA ASP A 320 -23.07 -15.62 15.44
C ASP A 320 -22.43 -15.22 14.09
N VAL A 321 -22.48 -13.93 13.73
CA VAL A 321 -21.83 -13.41 12.52
C VAL A 321 -20.32 -13.24 12.73
N ALA A 322 -19.90 -12.89 13.96
CA ALA A 322 -18.48 -12.77 14.31
C ALA A 322 -17.74 -14.13 14.25
N GLU A 323 -18.42 -15.23 14.60
CA GLU A 323 -17.87 -16.59 14.49
C GLU A 323 -17.80 -17.07 13.02
N GLY A 324 -18.74 -16.65 12.15
CA GLY A 324 -18.75 -16.99 10.71
C GLY A 324 -17.60 -16.37 9.93
N LEU A 325 -17.14 -15.17 10.30
CA LEU A 325 -16.00 -14.49 9.67
C LEU A 325 -14.65 -15.14 10.02
N GLY A 326 -14.56 -15.86 11.15
CA GLY A 326 -13.40 -16.65 11.53
C GLY A 326 -13.23 -17.94 10.75
N ALA A 327 -14.27 -18.39 10.02
CA ALA A 327 -14.30 -19.67 9.31
C ALA A 327 -14.04 -19.55 7.79
N LEU A 328 -13.80 -18.36 7.26
CA LEU A 328 -13.37 -18.18 5.87
C LEU A 328 -11.94 -18.65 5.70
N ASP A 329 -11.80 -19.96 5.43
CA ASP A 329 -10.52 -20.54 5.03
C ASP A 329 -10.21 -20.15 3.60
N LEU A 330 -9.35 -19.16 3.44
CA LEU A 330 -8.85 -18.69 2.13
C LEU A 330 -7.88 -19.69 1.46
N ASN A 331 -7.63 -20.86 2.11
CA ASN A 331 -6.76 -21.89 1.56
C ASN A 331 -7.51 -22.88 0.65
N GLY A 332 -8.77 -22.58 0.28
CA GLY A 332 -9.44 -23.23 -0.86
C GLY A 332 -9.53 -24.75 -0.78
N ASP A 333 -9.86 -25.32 0.37
CA ASP A 333 -10.33 -26.70 0.43
C ASP A 333 -11.85 -26.67 0.17
N ALA A 334 -12.22 -26.96 -1.09
CA ALA A 334 -13.59 -27.23 -1.46
C ALA A 334 -14.00 -28.54 -0.79
N GLY A 335 -14.51 -28.46 0.43
CA GLY A 335 -15.14 -29.58 1.08
C GLY A 335 -16.25 -30.11 0.18
N ASP A 336 -16.15 -31.39 -0.19
CA ASP A 336 -17.11 -32.18 -0.94
C ASP A 336 -18.55 -31.90 -0.44
N VAL A 337 -19.30 -31.15 -1.23
CA VAL A 337 -20.75 -31.12 -1.09
C VAL A 337 -21.24 -32.43 -1.69
N ALA A 338 -21.51 -33.39 -0.82
CA ALA A 338 -22.15 -34.66 -1.17
C ALA A 338 -23.43 -34.36 -1.95
N ALA A 339 -23.47 -34.79 -3.20
CA ALA A 339 -24.65 -34.77 -4.02
C ALA A 339 -25.67 -35.78 -3.43
N GLU A 340 -26.70 -35.30 -2.80
CA GLU A 340 -27.92 -36.06 -2.55
C GLU A 340 -28.54 -36.42 -3.92
N LYS A 341 -28.54 -37.72 -4.23
CA LYS A 341 -29.27 -38.28 -5.37
C LYS A 341 -30.75 -38.30 -5.01
N ASP A 342 -31.52 -37.45 -5.66
CA ASP A 342 -32.96 -37.64 -5.77
C ASP A 342 -33.24 -38.90 -6.61
N GLU A 343 -33.74 -39.93 -5.96
CA GLU A 343 -34.38 -41.09 -6.60
C GLU A 343 -35.75 -40.66 -7.15
N ALA A 344 -35.88 -40.71 -8.46
CA ALA A 344 -37.17 -40.61 -9.13
C ALA A 344 -37.94 -41.94 -9.00
N PRO A 345 -39.26 -41.94 -8.79
CA PRO A 345 -40.03 -43.16 -8.81
C PRO A 345 -40.33 -43.60 -10.25
N GLU A 346 -40.02 -44.84 -10.54
CA GLU A 346 -40.47 -45.53 -11.76
C GLU A 346 -41.92 -46.02 -11.65
N PRO A 347 -42.55 -46.35 -12.79
CA PRO A 347 -43.97 -46.21 -13.13
C PRO A 347 -44.95 -47.19 -12.50
#